data_655db62a07d090c4bcb9328d0504a98d
#
_entry.id   655db62a07d090c4bcb9328d0504a98d
#
_cell.length_a   1.000
_cell.length_b   1.000
_cell.length_c   1.000
_cell.angle_alpha   90.00
_cell.angle_beta   90.00
_cell.angle_gamma   90.00
#
_symmetry.space_group_name_H-M   'P 1'
#
loop_
_entity.id
_entity.type
_entity.pdbx_description
1 polymer ?
#
loop_
_entity_poly.entity_id
_entity_poly.type
_entity_poly.pdbx_seq_one_letter_code
_entity_poly.pdbx_strand_id
1 'polypeptide(L)'
;MKKRKQPLLLAVTLMGICALVGCGERNTVTNYQDLPEDITSITFFGNKYEPENVTVIEEIISGFMDENPDIRVSYESLKGNEYFEALHKRMDAGKGDDVFMVNHDIVLELEEEGKLAELSDLDIIADYTDAMLSQMEDNGDIYWVPTTVSAFGLYCNQNLLRDHEQEIPENLAQWEQVCDYFVKEGITPVIANNDISLKTLAIGKGFYSVYQEDSQREVFAQLNEGKEMLSKYLYPGFSLAEDFIAKGYISAADTLETNKTSDDLDKFVKGDSPFMLTGAWAAGRVKSMEPDFEFEVVPYPVLEDGSLLVINADTRLSVNADSEHMAASLKFVEYFTRPDNVQKFADQQSSFNPLNNGSPSSVQEIQPLVSCYQSGRTVIGTDGLLELPIWEWTKEVSVKLLLGEKLDSAMEWLDEENKKERGLQ
;
A
#
# COMPACT_ATOMS: atom_id res chain seq x y z
N MET A 1 14.75 -85.43 22.43
CA MET A 1 14.74 -84.25 23.24
C MET A 1 15.47 -83.17 22.54
N LYS A 2 14.83 -82.25 21.81
CA LYS A 2 15.46 -81.06 21.13
C LYS A 2 14.60 -79.87 21.47
N LYS A 3 15.20 -78.90 22.20
CA LYS A 3 14.60 -77.60 22.51
C LYS A 3 14.65 -76.73 21.26
N ARG A 4 13.49 -76.27 20.78
CA ARG A 4 13.33 -75.26 19.74
C ARG A 4 13.37 -73.88 20.39
N LYS A 5 14.31 -73.03 19.96
CA LYS A 5 14.36 -71.58 20.27
C LYS A 5 13.40 -70.88 19.29
N GLN A 6 12.47 -70.08 19.79
CA GLN A 6 11.71 -69.11 19.01
C GLN A 6 12.48 -67.80 18.86
N PRO A 7 12.50 -67.14 17.70
CA PRO A 7 13.01 -65.81 17.57
C PRO A 7 11.96 -64.78 17.92
N LEU A 8 12.38 -63.78 18.68
CA LEU A 8 11.60 -62.59 19.08
C LEU A 8 11.46 -61.70 17.88
N LEU A 9 10.24 -61.45 17.40
CA LEU A 9 9.93 -60.51 16.31
C LEU A 9 9.82 -59.12 16.93
N LEU A 10 10.75 -58.24 16.59
CA LEU A 10 10.75 -56.82 16.97
C LEU A 10 9.85 -56.09 15.97
N ALA A 11 8.64 -55.71 16.38
CA ALA A 11 7.76 -54.84 15.60
C ALA A 11 8.22 -53.39 15.74
N VAL A 12 8.84 -52.86 14.71
CA VAL A 12 9.11 -51.44 14.59
C VAL A 12 7.83 -50.74 14.10
N THR A 13 7.14 -50.07 15.00
CA THR A 13 6.00 -49.23 14.66
C THR A 13 6.54 -47.92 14.06
N LEU A 14 6.41 -47.79 12.73
CA LEU A 14 6.71 -46.54 12.02
C LEU A 14 5.51 -45.61 12.25
N MET A 15 5.63 -44.66 13.19
CA MET A 15 4.69 -43.55 13.32
C MET A 15 4.94 -42.58 12.18
N GLY A 16 4.08 -42.65 11.19
CA GLY A 16 4.03 -41.62 10.13
C GLY A 16 3.58 -40.29 10.71
N ILE A 17 4.46 -39.35 10.79
CA ILE A 17 4.12 -37.96 11.04
C ILE A 17 3.55 -37.41 9.73
N CYS A 18 2.22 -37.29 9.65
CA CYS A 18 1.58 -36.45 8.63
C CYS A 18 1.89 -34.99 8.97
N ALA A 19 2.91 -34.44 8.33
CA ALA A 19 3.08 -32.99 8.28
C ALA A 19 1.92 -32.45 7.45
N LEU A 20 0.99 -31.77 8.11
CA LEU A 20 0.03 -30.88 7.47
C LEU A 20 0.83 -29.68 6.94
N VAL A 21 1.17 -29.74 5.66
CA VAL A 21 1.67 -28.58 4.93
C VAL A 21 0.48 -27.66 4.73
N GLY A 22 0.31 -26.72 5.65
CA GLY A 22 -0.52 -25.54 5.41
C GLY A 22 0.24 -24.68 4.41
N CYS A 23 -0.27 -24.56 3.20
CA CYS A 23 0.21 -23.58 2.23
C CYS A 23 -0.21 -22.16 2.67
N GLY A 24 0.55 -21.55 3.55
CA GLY A 24 0.64 -20.12 3.72
C GLY A 24 2.08 -19.76 3.40
N GLU A 25 2.30 -18.83 2.49
CA GLU A 25 3.66 -18.31 2.23
C GLU A 25 4.12 -17.55 3.48
N ARG A 26 4.90 -18.22 4.32
CA ARG A 26 5.57 -17.63 5.49
C ARG A 26 7.05 -17.53 5.19
N ASN A 27 7.58 -16.33 5.22
CA ASN A 27 9.02 -16.11 5.30
C ASN A 27 9.39 -15.75 6.74
N THR A 28 10.12 -16.63 7.41
CA THR A 28 10.62 -16.40 8.77
C THR A 28 12.13 -16.25 8.70
N VAL A 29 12.62 -15.08 9.09
CA VAL A 29 14.06 -14.82 9.21
C VAL A 29 14.52 -15.21 10.60
N THR A 30 15.33 -16.21 10.65
CA THR A 30 16.24 -16.68 11.71
C THR A 30 15.73 -16.64 13.15
N ASN A 31 15.25 -17.76 13.64
CA ASN A 31 15.04 -18.00 15.05
C ASN A 31 16.39 -18.41 15.68
N TYR A 32 17.05 -17.54 16.43
CA TYR A 32 18.22 -17.87 17.24
C TYR A 32 17.78 -18.60 18.51
N GLN A 33 17.81 -19.91 18.51
CA GLN A 33 17.70 -20.70 19.74
C GLN A 33 19.05 -20.65 20.47
N ASP A 34 19.00 -20.39 21.79
CA ASP A 34 20.16 -20.32 22.71
C ASP A 34 21.05 -19.07 22.57
N LEU A 35 20.45 -17.86 22.72
CA LEU A 35 21.22 -16.62 22.86
C LEU A 35 21.81 -16.51 24.27
N PRO A 36 23.02 -15.89 24.43
CA PRO A 36 23.54 -15.51 25.75
C PRO A 36 22.55 -14.65 26.53
N GLU A 37 22.55 -14.75 27.88
CA GLU A 37 21.61 -14.02 28.75
C GLU A 37 21.70 -12.50 28.66
N ASP A 38 22.73 -11.95 28.01
CA ASP A 38 23.02 -10.53 27.83
C ASP A 38 22.60 -9.98 26.46
N ILE A 39 21.92 -10.77 25.61
CA ILE A 39 21.41 -10.33 24.30
C ILE A 39 19.92 -10.02 24.35
N THR A 40 19.54 -8.79 23.97
CA THR A 40 18.17 -8.39 23.77
C THR A 40 17.65 -8.90 22.42
N SER A 41 16.51 -9.57 22.40
CA SER A 41 15.85 -10.03 21.16
C SER A 41 14.55 -9.28 20.95
N ILE A 42 14.41 -8.62 19.80
CA ILE A 42 13.19 -7.96 19.38
C ILE A 42 12.58 -8.63 18.15
N THR A 43 11.27 -8.56 18.03
CA THR A 43 10.49 -9.09 16.91
C THR A 43 10.02 -7.96 16.01
N PHE A 44 10.12 -8.17 14.70
CA PHE A 44 9.60 -7.28 13.68
C PHE A 44 8.58 -8.04 12.81
N PHE A 45 7.33 -7.60 12.80
CA PHE A 45 6.24 -8.22 12.04
C PHE A 45 5.79 -7.33 10.90
N GLY A 46 5.73 -7.86 9.68
CA GLY A 46 5.44 -7.07 8.49
C GLY A 46 4.55 -7.75 7.44
N ASN A 47 4.08 -6.94 6.49
CA ASN A 47 3.29 -7.39 5.36
C ASN A 47 4.08 -7.48 4.04
N LYS A 48 5.38 -7.24 4.08
CA LYS A 48 6.29 -7.34 2.94
C LYS A 48 6.90 -8.75 2.91
N TYR A 49 6.25 -9.65 2.19
CA TYR A 49 6.55 -11.09 2.19
C TYR A 49 7.25 -11.56 0.92
N GLU A 50 7.22 -10.76 -0.15
CA GLU A 50 7.89 -11.11 -1.41
C GLU A 50 9.42 -11.21 -1.19
N PRO A 51 10.09 -12.19 -1.83
CA PRO A 51 11.52 -12.45 -1.58
C PRO A 51 12.43 -11.22 -1.74
N GLU A 52 12.12 -10.36 -2.71
CA GLU A 52 12.89 -9.15 -2.98
C GLU A 52 12.74 -8.13 -1.84
N ASN A 53 11.54 -8.00 -1.28
CA ASN A 53 11.26 -7.15 -0.14
C ASN A 53 11.96 -7.67 1.12
N VAL A 54 11.83 -8.97 1.36
CA VAL A 54 12.48 -9.65 2.50
C VAL A 54 14.00 -9.47 2.45
N THR A 55 14.60 -9.61 1.27
CA THR A 55 16.06 -9.45 1.10
C THR A 55 16.53 -8.07 1.57
N VAL A 56 15.86 -6.99 1.17
CA VAL A 56 16.26 -5.63 1.58
C VAL A 56 16.02 -5.40 3.08
N ILE A 57 14.93 -5.91 3.63
CA ILE A 57 14.66 -5.85 5.07
C ILE A 57 15.74 -6.62 5.85
N GLU A 58 16.12 -7.82 5.39
CA GLU A 58 17.20 -8.61 6.00
C GLU A 58 18.56 -7.89 5.96
N GLU A 59 18.88 -7.22 4.85
CA GLU A 59 20.10 -6.43 4.76
C GLU A 59 20.11 -5.26 5.75
N ILE A 60 18.98 -4.55 5.92
CA ILE A 60 18.86 -3.48 6.92
C ILE A 60 18.99 -4.06 8.34
N ILE A 61 18.32 -5.18 8.63
CA ILE A 61 18.41 -5.87 9.92
C ILE A 61 19.84 -6.32 10.21
N SER A 62 20.52 -6.89 9.22
CA SER A 62 21.92 -7.32 9.37
C SER A 62 22.84 -6.15 9.71
N GLY A 63 22.71 -5.04 8.98
CA GLY A 63 23.45 -3.81 9.27
C GLY A 63 23.18 -3.25 10.66
N PHE A 64 21.92 -3.29 11.12
CA PHE A 64 21.56 -2.90 12.49
C PHE A 64 22.25 -3.78 13.53
N MET A 65 22.22 -5.11 13.36
CA MET A 65 22.83 -6.06 14.29
C MET A 65 24.36 -5.95 14.30
N ASP A 66 24.98 -5.58 13.18
CA ASP A 66 26.43 -5.35 13.10
C ASP A 66 26.85 -4.12 13.92
N GLU A 67 26.03 -3.05 13.92
CA GLU A 67 26.23 -1.87 14.76
C GLU A 67 25.81 -2.06 16.23
N ASN A 68 24.93 -3.04 16.50
CA ASN A 68 24.37 -3.32 17.82
C ASN A 68 24.50 -4.80 18.16
N PRO A 69 25.72 -5.27 18.51
CA PRO A 69 25.98 -6.69 18.72
C PRO A 69 25.26 -7.32 19.91
N ASP A 70 24.70 -6.51 20.79
CA ASP A 70 23.89 -6.88 21.95
C ASP A 70 22.37 -6.96 21.64
N ILE A 71 21.94 -6.62 20.38
CA ILE A 71 20.54 -6.71 19.96
C ILE A 71 20.43 -7.70 18.80
N ARG A 72 19.37 -8.48 18.81
CA ARG A 72 18.94 -9.35 17.69
C ARG A 72 17.55 -8.98 17.25
N VAL A 73 17.34 -8.94 15.94
CA VAL A 73 16.02 -8.69 15.33
C VAL A 73 15.61 -9.91 14.53
N SER A 74 14.38 -10.38 14.74
CA SER A 74 13.78 -11.42 13.91
C SER A 74 12.59 -10.84 13.13
N TYR A 75 12.59 -11.07 11.82
CA TYR A 75 11.50 -10.63 10.93
C TYR A 75 10.58 -11.79 10.59
N GLU A 76 9.27 -11.57 10.74
CA GLU A 76 8.22 -12.46 10.24
C GLU A 76 7.29 -11.65 9.33
N SER A 77 6.79 -12.26 8.25
CA SER A 77 5.85 -11.59 7.34
C SER A 77 4.72 -12.51 6.91
N LEU A 78 3.53 -11.90 6.71
CA LEU A 78 2.35 -12.54 6.14
C LEU A 78 1.78 -11.68 5.01
N LYS A 79 1.03 -12.29 4.12
CA LYS A 79 0.43 -11.63 2.95
C LYS A 79 -0.90 -10.97 3.29
N GLY A 80 -1.07 -9.72 2.85
CA GLY A 80 -2.37 -9.05 2.75
C GLY A 80 -3.21 -9.09 4.04
N ASN A 81 -4.47 -9.49 3.94
CA ASN A 81 -5.39 -9.52 5.08
C ASN A 81 -4.96 -10.50 6.19
N GLU A 82 -4.32 -11.61 5.84
CA GLU A 82 -3.80 -12.56 6.84
C GLU A 82 -2.82 -11.89 7.81
N TYR A 83 -2.07 -10.91 7.33
CA TYR A 83 -1.17 -10.11 8.16
C TYR A 83 -1.95 -9.31 9.20
N PHE A 84 -2.94 -8.53 8.78
CA PHE A 84 -3.70 -7.66 9.68
C PHE A 84 -4.53 -8.45 10.69
N GLU A 85 -5.15 -9.56 10.27
CA GLU A 85 -5.85 -10.48 11.18
C GLU A 85 -4.90 -11.09 12.24
N ALA A 86 -3.67 -11.44 11.84
CA ALA A 86 -2.68 -11.96 12.76
C ALA A 86 -2.15 -10.87 13.71
N LEU A 87 -1.94 -9.64 13.22
CA LEU A 87 -1.53 -8.50 14.03
C LEU A 87 -2.55 -8.22 15.13
N HIS A 88 -3.83 -8.03 14.80
CA HIS A 88 -4.89 -7.83 15.78
C HIS A 88 -4.93 -8.94 16.83
N LYS A 89 -4.93 -10.19 16.37
CA LYS A 89 -4.97 -11.34 17.27
C LYS A 89 -3.79 -11.41 18.23
N ARG A 90 -2.59 -11.00 17.79
CA ARG A 90 -1.39 -10.94 18.63
C ARG A 90 -1.50 -9.80 19.64
N MET A 91 -1.92 -8.61 19.21
CA MET A 91 -2.10 -7.44 20.06
C MET A 91 -3.16 -7.69 21.13
N ASP A 92 -4.32 -8.25 20.79
CA ASP A 92 -5.41 -8.58 21.72
C ASP A 92 -5.01 -9.64 22.75
N ALA A 93 -4.12 -10.55 22.38
CA ALA A 93 -3.61 -11.57 23.27
C ALA A 93 -2.49 -11.07 24.21
N GLY A 94 -2.08 -9.79 24.12
CA GLY A 94 -0.90 -9.25 24.82
C GLY A 94 0.41 -9.94 24.40
N LYS A 95 0.49 -10.34 23.13
CA LYS A 95 1.64 -11.01 22.50
C LYS A 95 2.01 -10.33 21.18
N GLY A 96 1.76 -9.02 21.11
CA GLY A 96 2.14 -8.20 19.97
C GLY A 96 3.66 -8.22 19.79
N ASP A 97 4.09 -8.15 18.54
CA ASP A 97 5.50 -7.99 18.18
C ASP A 97 6.01 -6.63 18.67
N ASP A 98 7.32 -6.48 18.87
CA ASP A 98 7.93 -5.25 19.37
C ASP A 98 7.81 -4.11 18.36
N VAL A 99 8.08 -4.41 17.08
CA VAL A 99 7.95 -3.49 15.94
C VAL A 99 7.05 -4.14 14.89
N PHE A 100 6.18 -3.38 14.28
CA PHE A 100 5.27 -3.91 13.26
C PHE A 100 4.87 -2.87 12.23
N MET A 101 4.44 -3.35 11.06
CA MET A 101 3.92 -2.50 9.98
C MET A 101 2.42 -2.24 10.19
N VAL A 102 1.99 -1.02 9.91
CA VAL A 102 0.58 -0.60 10.00
C VAL A 102 0.12 0.07 8.72
N ASN A 103 -1.19 0.07 8.47
CA ASN A 103 -1.86 0.92 7.51
C ASN A 103 -2.64 2.03 8.25
N HIS A 104 -3.34 2.88 7.51
CA HIS A 104 -4.09 3.99 8.09
C HIS A 104 -5.16 3.52 9.10
N ASP A 105 -5.99 2.56 8.70
CA ASP A 105 -7.13 2.12 9.53
C ASP A 105 -6.66 1.43 10.82
N ILE A 106 -5.59 0.63 10.73
CA ILE A 106 -4.97 -0.02 11.89
C ILE A 106 -4.33 1.00 12.85
N VAL A 107 -3.74 2.08 12.32
CA VAL A 107 -3.21 3.15 13.18
C VAL A 107 -4.32 3.74 14.02
N LEU A 108 -5.44 4.16 13.39
CA LEU A 108 -6.58 4.75 14.09
C LEU A 108 -7.10 3.84 15.23
N GLU A 109 -7.25 2.56 14.92
CA GLU A 109 -7.74 1.57 15.90
C GLU A 109 -6.77 1.35 17.07
N LEU A 110 -5.50 1.07 16.75
CA LEU A 110 -4.50 0.78 17.80
C LEU A 110 -4.12 2.01 18.64
N GLU A 111 -4.23 3.21 18.05
CA GLU A 111 -4.02 4.48 18.77
C GLU A 111 -5.15 4.72 19.78
N GLU A 112 -6.43 4.58 19.38
CA GLU A 112 -7.58 4.67 20.28
C GLU A 112 -7.48 3.68 21.43
N GLU A 113 -6.91 2.50 21.20
CA GLU A 113 -6.69 1.47 22.20
C GLU A 113 -5.43 1.71 23.06
N GLY A 114 -4.61 2.73 22.75
CA GLY A 114 -3.36 3.04 23.46
C GLY A 114 -2.28 1.98 23.28
N LYS A 115 -2.29 1.24 22.18
CA LYS A 115 -1.37 0.13 21.89
C LYS A 115 -0.10 0.55 21.13
N LEU A 116 -0.01 1.80 20.71
CA LEU A 116 1.14 2.36 19.99
C LEU A 116 2.03 3.18 20.90
N ALA A 117 3.34 2.98 20.81
CA ALA A 117 4.31 3.79 21.52
C ALA A 117 4.51 5.14 20.81
N GLU A 118 4.74 6.19 21.60
CA GLU A 118 5.08 7.51 21.05
C GLU A 118 6.48 7.51 20.43
N LEU A 119 6.62 8.13 19.27
CA LEU A 119 7.85 8.17 18.46
C LEU A 119 8.36 9.61 18.23
N SER A 120 7.71 10.64 18.78
CA SER A 120 8.01 12.06 18.54
C SER A 120 9.43 12.46 18.92
N ASP A 121 10.04 11.75 19.89
CA ASP A 121 11.39 12.00 20.37
C ASP A 121 12.51 11.38 19.50
N LEU A 122 12.17 10.65 18.42
CA LEU A 122 13.17 10.10 17.52
C LEU A 122 13.85 11.22 16.71
N ASP A 123 15.17 11.22 16.64
CA ASP A 123 15.96 12.24 15.92
C ASP A 123 15.56 12.35 14.44
N ILE A 124 15.15 11.25 13.81
CA ILE A 124 14.75 11.17 12.41
C ILE A 124 13.49 11.98 12.08
N ILE A 125 12.64 12.28 13.06
CA ILE A 125 11.37 13.00 12.82
C ILE A 125 11.63 14.34 12.14
N ALA A 126 12.69 15.06 12.51
CA ALA A 126 13.05 16.36 11.89
C ALA A 126 13.47 16.26 10.41
N ASP A 127 13.78 15.06 9.93
CA ASP A 127 14.21 14.83 8.54
C ASP A 127 13.06 14.54 7.59
N TYR A 128 11.84 14.29 8.08
CA TYR A 128 10.67 14.07 7.23
C TYR A 128 10.22 15.35 6.52
N THR A 129 9.63 15.21 5.32
CA THR A 129 9.01 16.34 4.62
C THR A 129 7.82 16.88 5.40
N ASP A 130 7.52 18.19 5.26
CA ASP A 130 6.34 18.81 5.90
C ASP A 130 5.04 18.06 5.55
N ALA A 131 4.93 17.57 4.32
CA ALA A 131 3.80 16.76 3.88
C ALA A 131 3.68 15.44 4.66
N MET A 132 4.80 14.79 4.97
CA MET A 132 4.78 13.56 5.76
C MET A 132 4.56 13.85 7.25
N LEU A 133 5.17 14.89 7.79
CA LEU A 133 4.93 15.31 9.18
C LEU A 133 3.45 15.60 9.42
N SER A 134 2.78 16.29 8.48
CA SER A 134 1.35 16.57 8.59
C SER A 134 0.47 15.30 8.59
N GLN A 135 1.01 14.16 8.11
CA GLN A 135 0.32 12.87 8.11
C GLN A 135 0.60 12.03 9.36
N MET A 136 1.74 12.27 10.00
CA MET A 136 2.21 11.50 11.15
C MET A 136 1.72 12.08 12.46
N GLU A 137 1.57 13.43 12.52
CA GLU A 137 1.26 14.17 13.75
C GLU A 137 -0.25 14.10 14.05
N ASP A 138 -0.58 13.55 15.21
CA ASP A 138 -1.90 13.67 15.82
C ASP A 138 -1.80 14.41 17.15
N ASN A 139 -2.44 15.57 17.26
CA ASN A 139 -2.44 16.43 18.46
C ASN A 139 -1.05 16.77 19.04
N GLY A 140 0.01 16.63 18.27
CA GLY A 140 1.40 16.87 18.65
C GLY A 140 2.19 15.59 18.94
N ASP A 141 1.55 14.43 18.92
CA ASP A 141 2.16 13.12 19.14
C ASP A 141 2.33 12.37 17.81
N ILE A 142 3.32 11.48 17.73
CA ILE A 142 3.61 10.65 16.56
C ILE A 142 3.69 9.19 17.00
N TYR A 143 2.85 8.33 16.40
CA TYR A 143 2.76 6.91 16.75
C TYR A 143 3.24 5.96 15.64
N TRP A 144 3.60 6.50 14.49
CA TRP A 144 4.12 5.74 13.36
C TRP A 144 5.01 6.60 12.47
N VAL A 145 5.90 5.96 11.72
CA VAL A 145 6.78 6.62 10.75
C VAL A 145 6.72 5.92 9.40
N PRO A 146 6.56 6.65 8.28
CA PRO A 146 6.59 6.05 6.96
C PRO A 146 8.02 5.74 6.53
N THR A 147 8.22 4.63 5.84
CA THR A 147 9.49 4.29 5.21
C THR A 147 9.46 4.50 3.71
N THR A 148 8.28 4.72 3.13
CA THR A 148 8.07 4.99 1.72
C THR A 148 6.90 5.95 1.52
N VAL A 149 6.90 6.65 0.38
CA VAL A 149 5.72 7.31 -0.17
C VAL A 149 5.33 6.54 -1.43
N SER A 150 4.27 5.75 -1.33
CA SER A 150 3.73 5.05 -2.48
C SER A 150 2.94 6.01 -3.38
N ALA A 151 2.93 5.71 -4.67
CA ALA A 151 2.19 6.49 -5.66
C ALA A 151 1.27 5.59 -6.49
N PHE A 152 0.22 6.18 -7.05
CA PHE A 152 -0.68 5.52 -7.99
C PHE A 152 -0.58 6.22 -9.33
N GLY A 153 -0.57 5.44 -10.41
CA GLY A 153 -0.36 6.00 -11.73
C GLY A 153 -1.00 5.19 -12.86
N LEU A 154 -0.91 5.77 -14.04
CA LEU A 154 -1.33 5.17 -15.28
C LEU A 154 -0.13 4.51 -15.94
N TYR A 155 -0.12 3.18 -16.00
CA TYR A 155 0.84 2.41 -16.78
C TYR A 155 0.52 2.56 -18.27
N CYS A 156 1.52 2.86 -19.08
CA CYS A 156 1.39 3.09 -20.51
C CYS A 156 2.25 2.09 -21.28
N ASN A 157 1.63 1.28 -22.13
CA ASN A 157 2.33 0.43 -23.10
C ASN A 157 2.80 1.31 -24.27
N GLN A 158 4.07 1.72 -24.23
CA GLN A 158 4.64 2.65 -25.19
C GLN A 158 4.67 2.09 -26.63
N ASN A 159 4.87 0.77 -26.77
CA ASN A 159 4.91 0.14 -28.09
C ASN A 159 3.52 0.12 -28.73
N LEU A 160 2.49 -0.28 -27.98
CA LEU A 160 1.12 -0.32 -28.49
C LEU A 160 0.63 1.08 -28.88
N LEU A 161 0.91 2.09 -28.06
CA LEU A 161 0.57 3.48 -28.35
C LEU A 161 1.25 3.93 -29.64
N ARG A 162 2.56 3.72 -29.78
CA ARG A 162 3.35 4.10 -30.97
C ARG A 162 2.89 3.38 -32.21
N ASP A 163 2.60 2.08 -32.13
CA ASP A 163 2.15 1.27 -33.27
C ASP A 163 0.78 1.73 -33.81
N HIS A 164 -0.03 2.35 -32.94
CA HIS A 164 -1.31 2.97 -33.30
C HIS A 164 -1.23 4.49 -33.50
N GLU A 165 -0.03 5.06 -33.59
CA GLU A 165 0.19 6.51 -33.77
C GLU A 165 -0.49 7.37 -32.69
N GLN A 166 -0.56 6.83 -31.44
CA GLN A 166 -1.09 7.52 -30.27
C GLN A 166 0.05 7.95 -29.35
N GLU A 167 -0.14 9.06 -28.66
CA GLU A 167 0.79 9.58 -27.67
C GLU A 167 0.30 9.28 -26.24
N ILE A 168 1.21 9.32 -25.26
CA ILE A 168 0.86 9.22 -23.86
C ILE A 168 0.08 10.48 -23.46
N PRO A 169 -1.11 10.34 -22.85
CA PRO A 169 -1.97 11.48 -22.55
C PRO A 169 -1.43 12.31 -21.37
N GLU A 170 -1.45 13.62 -21.49
CA GLU A 170 -1.02 14.56 -20.46
C GLU A 170 -2.19 15.20 -19.70
N ASN A 171 -3.42 15.12 -20.24
CA ASN A 171 -4.64 15.66 -19.65
C ASN A 171 -5.86 14.81 -20.00
N LEU A 172 -7.00 15.13 -19.40
CA LEU A 172 -8.22 14.32 -19.54
C LEU A 172 -8.71 14.23 -20.99
N ALA A 173 -8.71 15.34 -21.72
CA ALA A 173 -9.19 15.36 -23.10
C ALA A 173 -8.34 14.47 -24.02
N GLN A 174 -7.02 14.47 -23.85
CA GLN A 174 -6.12 13.59 -24.57
C GLN A 174 -6.34 12.13 -24.18
N TRP A 175 -6.53 11.83 -22.87
CA TRP A 175 -6.78 10.46 -22.42
C TRP A 175 -8.08 9.90 -23.00
N GLU A 176 -9.16 10.67 -22.96
CA GLU A 176 -10.43 10.29 -23.59
C GLU A 176 -10.28 10.07 -25.09
N GLN A 177 -9.54 10.95 -25.79
CA GLN A 177 -9.30 10.81 -27.23
C GLN A 177 -8.59 9.49 -27.58
N VAL A 178 -7.55 9.13 -26.81
CA VAL A 178 -6.82 7.87 -27.01
C VAL A 178 -7.72 6.67 -26.67
N CYS A 179 -8.46 6.73 -25.58
CA CYS A 179 -9.42 5.68 -25.20
C CYS A 179 -10.51 5.50 -26.28
N ASP A 180 -11.08 6.59 -26.80
CA ASP A 180 -12.05 6.54 -27.92
C ASP A 180 -11.50 5.87 -29.17
N TYR A 181 -10.23 6.11 -29.46
CA TYR A 181 -9.55 5.45 -30.58
C TYR A 181 -9.50 3.93 -30.36
N PHE A 182 -9.01 3.47 -29.23
CA PHE A 182 -8.86 2.03 -28.96
C PHE A 182 -10.22 1.31 -28.85
N VAL A 183 -11.25 1.95 -28.29
CA VAL A 183 -12.62 1.39 -28.29
C VAL A 183 -13.14 1.19 -29.71
N LYS A 184 -12.88 2.11 -30.66
CA LYS A 184 -13.24 1.94 -32.08
C LYS A 184 -12.50 0.79 -32.73
N GLU A 185 -11.27 0.51 -32.32
CA GLU A 185 -10.49 -0.64 -32.76
C GLU A 185 -10.94 -1.96 -32.08
N GLY A 186 -11.92 -1.92 -31.17
CA GLY A 186 -12.41 -3.09 -30.44
C GLY A 186 -11.55 -3.51 -29.27
N ILE A 187 -10.68 -2.63 -28.80
CA ILE A 187 -9.79 -2.85 -27.64
C ILE A 187 -10.32 -2.11 -26.42
N THR A 188 -10.42 -2.78 -25.29
CA THR A 188 -10.67 -2.12 -23.99
C THR A 188 -9.39 -1.42 -23.56
N PRO A 189 -9.37 -0.06 -23.53
CA PRO A 189 -8.10 0.65 -23.39
C PRO A 189 -7.50 0.63 -21.98
N VAL A 190 -8.31 0.48 -20.93
CA VAL A 190 -7.83 0.61 -19.55
C VAL A 190 -8.11 -0.67 -18.76
N ILE A 191 -7.04 -1.33 -18.34
CA ILE A 191 -7.09 -2.42 -17.36
C ILE A 191 -7.24 -1.78 -15.99
N ALA A 192 -8.28 -2.19 -15.26
CA ALA A 192 -8.54 -1.80 -13.88
C ALA A 192 -8.69 -3.04 -13.00
N ASN A 193 -8.49 -2.90 -11.68
CA ASN A 193 -8.71 -3.95 -10.70
C ASN A 193 -9.83 -3.59 -9.71
N ASN A 194 -10.30 -4.57 -8.97
CA ASN A 194 -11.48 -4.49 -8.11
C ASN A 194 -11.23 -3.80 -6.76
N ASP A 195 -10.06 -3.19 -6.56
CA ASP A 195 -9.72 -2.57 -5.29
C ASP A 195 -9.29 -1.10 -5.46
N ILE A 196 -8.14 -0.85 -6.13
CA ILE A 196 -7.50 0.47 -6.05
C ILE A 196 -7.75 1.37 -7.26
N SER A 197 -8.04 0.82 -8.45
CA SER A 197 -8.04 1.59 -9.69
C SER A 197 -9.04 2.75 -9.71
N LEU A 198 -10.32 2.47 -9.44
CA LEU A 198 -11.37 3.51 -9.50
C LEU A 198 -11.33 4.42 -8.28
N LYS A 199 -11.09 3.88 -7.08
CA LYS A 199 -11.08 4.69 -5.86
C LYS A 199 -9.95 5.71 -5.84
N THR A 200 -8.74 5.35 -6.29
CA THR A 200 -7.62 6.31 -6.32
C THR A 200 -7.84 7.40 -7.37
N LEU A 201 -8.42 7.03 -8.52
CA LEU A 201 -8.84 8.00 -9.53
C LEU A 201 -9.86 8.99 -8.96
N ALA A 202 -10.87 8.47 -8.23
CA ALA A 202 -11.94 9.27 -7.64
C ALA A 202 -11.44 10.16 -6.50
N ILE A 203 -10.62 9.64 -5.60
CA ILE A 203 -10.00 10.40 -4.51
C ILE A 203 -9.11 11.51 -5.09
N GLY A 204 -8.25 11.17 -6.05
CA GLY A 204 -7.34 12.12 -6.67
C GLY A 204 -8.07 13.29 -7.30
N LYS A 205 -9.00 13.03 -8.22
CA LYS A 205 -9.79 14.08 -8.88
C LYS A 205 -10.70 14.84 -7.91
N GLY A 206 -11.26 14.13 -6.93
CA GLY A 206 -12.24 14.68 -5.99
C GLY A 206 -11.62 15.67 -5.00
N PHE A 207 -10.49 15.33 -4.41
CA PHE A 207 -9.84 16.21 -3.43
C PHE A 207 -8.77 17.13 -4.01
N TYR A 208 -8.47 17.09 -5.30
CA TYR A 208 -7.40 17.89 -5.88
C TYR A 208 -7.48 19.39 -5.54
N SER A 209 -8.66 19.98 -5.66
CA SER A 209 -8.84 21.41 -5.33
C SER A 209 -8.58 21.70 -3.84
N VAL A 210 -8.96 20.78 -2.95
CA VAL A 210 -8.72 20.91 -1.50
C VAL A 210 -7.23 21.04 -1.20
N TYR A 211 -6.40 20.23 -1.87
CA TYR A 211 -4.94 20.30 -1.73
C TYR A 211 -4.33 21.50 -2.40
N GLN A 212 -4.82 21.92 -3.57
CA GLN A 212 -4.29 23.11 -4.25
C GLN A 212 -4.62 24.43 -3.54
N GLU A 213 -5.66 24.45 -2.72
CA GLU A 213 -6.12 25.59 -1.94
C GLU A 213 -5.58 25.59 -0.49
N ASP A 214 -4.74 24.62 -0.12
CA ASP A 214 -4.26 24.37 1.26
C ASP A 214 -5.40 24.32 2.30
N SER A 215 -6.55 23.78 1.90
CA SER A 215 -7.76 23.75 2.73
C SER A 215 -8.04 22.40 3.41
N GLN A 216 -7.10 21.44 3.33
CA GLN A 216 -7.27 20.06 3.83
C GLN A 216 -7.68 20.04 5.30
N ARG A 217 -6.96 20.75 6.15
CA ARG A 217 -7.22 20.78 7.59
C ARG A 217 -8.64 21.27 7.93
N GLU A 218 -9.11 22.29 7.23
CA GLU A 218 -10.47 22.82 7.44
C GLU A 218 -11.53 21.85 6.89
N VAL A 219 -11.34 21.38 5.65
CA VAL A 219 -12.32 20.49 4.97
C VAL A 219 -12.44 19.16 5.70
N PHE A 220 -11.31 18.55 6.08
CA PHE A 220 -11.32 17.26 6.76
C PHE A 220 -11.88 17.36 8.18
N ALA A 221 -11.61 18.44 8.91
CA ALA A 221 -12.28 18.70 10.19
C ALA A 221 -13.81 18.79 10.03
N GLN A 222 -14.31 19.45 8.98
CA GLN A 222 -15.74 19.53 8.70
C GLN A 222 -16.35 18.16 8.32
N LEU A 223 -15.61 17.33 7.58
CA LEU A 223 -15.98 15.96 7.26
C LEU A 223 -15.98 15.07 8.51
N ASN A 224 -14.95 15.17 9.33
CA ASN A 224 -14.84 14.45 10.61
C ASN A 224 -15.96 14.82 11.58
N GLU A 225 -16.41 16.08 11.60
CA GLU A 225 -17.53 16.55 12.42
C GLU A 225 -18.91 16.26 11.79
N GLY A 226 -18.97 15.72 10.58
CA GLY A 226 -20.21 15.48 9.83
C GLY A 226 -20.94 16.75 9.38
N LYS A 227 -20.26 17.90 9.35
CA LYS A 227 -20.79 19.18 8.85
C LYS A 227 -20.80 19.25 7.33
N GLU A 228 -19.89 18.53 6.71
CA GLU A 228 -19.79 18.33 5.26
C GLU A 228 -19.91 16.84 4.94
N MET A 229 -20.31 16.52 3.70
CA MET A 229 -20.48 15.15 3.22
C MET A 229 -19.38 14.79 2.23
N LEU A 230 -18.90 13.53 2.30
CA LEU A 230 -17.87 13.00 1.40
C LEU A 230 -18.30 13.05 -0.07
N SER A 231 -19.59 12.84 -0.35
CA SER A 231 -20.13 12.90 -1.71
C SER A 231 -19.86 14.22 -2.41
N LYS A 232 -19.88 15.34 -1.69
CA LYS A 232 -19.60 16.69 -2.21
C LYS A 232 -18.24 16.75 -2.90
N TYR A 233 -17.24 16.10 -2.32
CA TYR A 233 -15.86 16.10 -2.81
C TYR A 233 -15.59 14.94 -3.78
N LEU A 234 -16.12 13.76 -3.53
CA LEU A 234 -15.83 12.56 -4.31
C LEU A 234 -16.68 12.40 -5.58
N TYR A 235 -17.82 13.10 -5.66
CA TYR A 235 -18.73 13.03 -6.81
C TYR A 235 -18.02 13.29 -8.15
N PRO A 236 -17.17 14.33 -8.32
CA PRO A 236 -16.50 14.58 -9.61
C PRO A 236 -15.56 13.44 -10.03
N GLY A 237 -14.92 12.79 -9.08
CA GLY A 237 -14.02 11.67 -9.34
C GLY A 237 -14.76 10.39 -9.71
N PHE A 238 -15.81 10.05 -8.98
CA PHE A 238 -16.64 8.89 -9.30
C PHE A 238 -17.49 9.10 -10.55
N SER A 239 -17.88 10.34 -10.89
CA SER A 239 -18.52 10.65 -12.18
C SER A 239 -17.59 10.33 -13.36
N LEU A 240 -16.30 10.63 -13.23
CA LEU A 240 -15.31 10.23 -14.23
C LEU A 240 -15.21 8.69 -14.34
N ALA A 241 -15.21 7.98 -13.23
CA ALA A 241 -15.17 6.52 -13.22
C ALA A 241 -16.43 5.91 -13.87
N GLU A 242 -17.62 6.42 -13.55
CA GLU A 242 -18.89 6.01 -14.18
C GLU A 242 -18.87 6.25 -15.68
N ASP A 243 -18.41 7.43 -16.13
CA ASP A 243 -18.25 7.78 -17.54
C ASP A 243 -17.29 6.82 -18.28
N PHE A 244 -16.17 6.46 -17.66
CA PHE A 244 -15.19 5.54 -18.25
C PHE A 244 -15.77 4.13 -18.41
N ILE A 245 -16.56 3.68 -17.44
CA ILE A 245 -17.31 2.41 -17.54
C ILE A 245 -18.36 2.51 -18.65
N ALA A 246 -19.14 3.57 -18.68
CA ALA A 246 -20.23 3.77 -19.66
C ALA A 246 -19.73 3.88 -21.10
N LYS A 247 -18.56 4.50 -21.31
CA LYS A 247 -17.91 4.62 -22.64
C LYS A 247 -17.18 3.33 -23.06
N GLY A 248 -17.08 2.33 -22.17
CA GLY A 248 -16.37 1.10 -22.43
C GLY A 248 -14.84 1.24 -22.39
N TYR A 249 -14.33 2.30 -21.79
CA TYR A 249 -12.89 2.46 -21.54
C TYR A 249 -12.41 1.48 -20.48
N ILE A 250 -13.27 1.15 -19.50
CA ILE A 250 -13.06 0.15 -18.47
C ILE A 250 -14.16 -0.90 -18.59
N SER A 251 -13.78 -2.18 -18.63
CA SER A 251 -14.73 -3.30 -18.60
C SER A 251 -15.13 -3.57 -17.16
N ALA A 252 -16.38 -3.28 -16.80
CA ALA A 252 -16.89 -3.52 -15.45
C ALA A 252 -16.79 -5.00 -15.04
N ALA A 253 -17.18 -5.92 -15.92
CA ALA A 253 -17.13 -7.35 -15.66
C ALA A 253 -15.70 -7.86 -15.42
N ASP A 254 -14.76 -7.45 -16.29
CA ASP A 254 -13.35 -7.85 -16.14
C ASP A 254 -12.72 -7.23 -14.90
N THR A 255 -13.07 -5.99 -14.56
CA THR A 255 -12.54 -5.29 -13.38
C THR A 255 -12.97 -5.97 -12.09
N LEU A 256 -14.23 -6.39 -11.97
CA LEU A 256 -14.74 -7.12 -10.79
C LEU A 256 -13.97 -8.44 -10.52
N GLU A 257 -13.52 -9.10 -11.58
CA GLU A 257 -12.78 -10.36 -11.49
C GLU A 257 -11.25 -10.16 -11.42
N THR A 258 -10.75 -8.94 -11.56
CA THR A 258 -9.32 -8.62 -11.62
C THR A 258 -8.79 -8.22 -10.24
N ASN A 259 -7.97 -9.07 -9.64
CA ASN A 259 -7.29 -8.76 -8.37
C ASN A 259 -6.09 -7.83 -8.60
N LYS A 260 -5.90 -6.88 -7.68
CA LYS A 260 -4.77 -5.93 -7.72
C LYS A 260 -3.43 -6.63 -7.59
N THR A 261 -2.43 -6.11 -8.30
CA THR A 261 -1.03 -6.55 -8.24
C THR A 261 -0.82 -8.06 -8.47
N SER A 262 -1.76 -8.68 -9.19
CA SER A 262 -1.67 -10.06 -9.70
C SER A 262 -2.34 -10.14 -11.06
N ASP A 263 -3.68 -10.25 -11.13
CA ASP A 263 -4.41 -10.45 -12.39
C ASP A 263 -4.34 -9.22 -13.30
N ASP A 264 -4.29 -8.00 -12.73
CA ASP A 264 -4.08 -6.76 -13.47
C ASP A 264 -2.71 -6.75 -14.19
N LEU A 265 -1.64 -7.19 -13.49
CA LEU A 265 -0.31 -7.29 -14.08
C LEU A 265 -0.28 -8.38 -15.17
N ASP A 266 -0.85 -9.55 -14.90
CA ASP A 266 -0.95 -10.66 -15.86
C ASP A 266 -1.72 -10.26 -17.13
N LYS A 267 -2.70 -9.36 -17.01
CA LYS A 267 -3.41 -8.80 -18.16
C LYS A 267 -2.55 -7.78 -18.91
N PHE A 268 -1.87 -6.88 -18.19
CA PHE A 268 -1.08 -5.82 -18.80
C PHE A 268 0.11 -6.36 -19.60
N VAL A 269 0.84 -7.34 -19.06
CA VAL A 269 2.02 -7.91 -19.75
C VAL A 269 1.70 -8.68 -21.03
N LYS A 270 0.42 -8.98 -21.31
CA LYS A 270 -0.01 -9.52 -22.62
C LYS A 270 0.12 -8.50 -23.74
N GLY A 271 0.14 -7.22 -23.42
CA GLY A 271 0.32 -6.13 -24.38
C GLY A 271 -0.93 -5.75 -25.20
N ASP A 272 -2.11 -6.31 -24.85
CA ASP A 272 -3.35 -6.10 -25.62
C ASP A 272 -4.10 -4.80 -25.26
N SER A 273 -3.70 -4.10 -24.21
CA SER A 273 -4.30 -2.83 -23.77
C SER A 273 -3.23 -1.76 -23.59
N PRO A 274 -3.49 -0.49 -23.97
CA PRO A 274 -2.51 0.58 -23.85
C PRO A 274 -2.29 1.03 -22.41
N PHE A 275 -3.27 0.85 -21.52
CA PHE A 275 -3.23 1.42 -20.18
C PHE A 275 -3.60 0.41 -19.08
N MET A 276 -3.02 0.60 -17.89
CA MET A 276 -3.43 -0.06 -16.65
C MET A 276 -3.40 0.93 -15.49
N LEU A 277 -4.43 0.89 -14.63
CA LEU A 277 -4.53 1.68 -13.40
C LEU A 277 -4.16 0.83 -12.19
N THR A 278 -2.96 1.06 -11.64
CA THR A 278 -2.52 0.38 -10.41
C THR A 278 -1.45 1.20 -9.69
N GLY A 279 -0.90 0.68 -8.59
CA GLY A 279 0.16 1.35 -7.83
C GLY A 279 1.52 1.28 -8.53
N ALA A 280 2.30 2.35 -8.43
CA ALA A 280 3.64 2.44 -9.01
C ALA A 280 4.61 1.36 -8.48
N TRP A 281 4.38 0.87 -7.26
CA TRP A 281 5.16 -0.23 -6.66
C TRP A 281 5.13 -1.53 -7.45
N ALA A 282 4.15 -1.70 -8.33
CA ALA A 282 4.08 -2.86 -9.21
C ALA A 282 5.05 -2.80 -10.39
N ALA A 283 5.71 -1.65 -10.65
CA ALA A 283 6.59 -1.46 -11.82
C ALA A 283 7.75 -2.47 -11.85
N GLY A 284 8.38 -2.72 -10.72
CA GLY A 284 9.43 -3.74 -10.61
C GLY A 284 8.94 -5.15 -10.94
N ARG A 285 7.71 -5.50 -10.54
CA ARG A 285 7.09 -6.80 -10.87
C ARG A 285 6.72 -6.91 -12.34
N VAL A 286 6.11 -5.89 -12.91
CA VAL A 286 5.82 -5.84 -14.35
C VAL A 286 7.11 -6.03 -15.15
N LYS A 287 8.18 -5.35 -14.76
CA LYS A 287 9.50 -5.51 -15.38
C LYS A 287 10.05 -6.92 -15.26
N SER A 288 9.92 -7.56 -14.08
CA SER A 288 10.39 -8.94 -13.85
C SER A 288 9.59 -10.00 -14.61
N MET A 289 8.39 -9.67 -15.07
CA MET A 289 7.57 -10.52 -15.95
C MET A 289 8.03 -10.46 -17.43
N GLU A 290 9.04 -9.62 -17.75
CA GLU A 290 9.67 -9.50 -19.06
C GLU A 290 8.66 -9.28 -20.20
N PRO A 291 7.80 -8.23 -20.15
CA PRO A 291 6.89 -7.94 -21.25
C PRO A 291 7.66 -7.66 -22.54
N ASP A 292 7.12 -8.06 -23.70
CA ASP A 292 7.71 -7.81 -25.03
C ASP A 292 7.61 -6.34 -25.49
N PHE A 293 7.35 -5.41 -24.57
CA PHE A 293 7.19 -3.99 -24.84
C PHE A 293 7.79 -3.11 -23.74
N GLU A 294 8.10 -1.87 -24.10
CA GLU A 294 8.49 -0.82 -23.16
C GLU A 294 7.26 -0.20 -22.49
N PHE A 295 7.36 0.10 -21.20
CA PHE A 295 6.30 0.80 -20.48
C PHE A 295 6.85 1.86 -19.54
N GLU A 296 6.03 2.82 -19.20
CA GLU A 296 6.26 3.78 -18.13
C GLU A 296 4.97 4.03 -17.34
N VAL A 297 5.12 4.57 -16.14
CA VAL A 297 4.03 4.96 -15.26
C VAL A 297 3.98 6.48 -15.22
N VAL A 298 2.84 7.05 -15.61
CA VAL A 298 2.65 8.50 -15.63
C VAL A 298 1.60 8.92 -14.59
N PRO A 299 1.60 10.19 -14.12
CA PRO A 299 0.54 10.70 -13.26
C PRO A 299 -0.84 10.58 -13.94
N TYR A 300 -1.90 10.54 -13.15
CA TYR A 300 -3.27 10.46 -13.69
C TYR A 300 -3.63 11.71 -14.50
N PRO A 301 -3.87 11.60 -15.81
CA PRO A 301 -4.20 12.72 -16.68
C PRO A 301 -5.70 13.06 -16.58
N VAL A 302 -6.16 13.43 -15.39
CA VAL A 302 -7.60 13.60 -15.08
C VAL A 302 -8.05 15.05 -14.96
N LEU A 303 -7.14 15.99 -15.18
CA LEU A 303 -7.43 17.42 -15.13
C LEU A 303 -7.51 17.98 -16.56
N GLU A 304 -8.16 19.13 -16.70
CA GLU A 304 -8.21 19.83 -17.99
C GLU A 304 -6.86 20.42 -18.38
N ASP A 305 -6.09 20.86 -17.36
CA ASP A 305 -4.80 21.54 -17.51
C ASP A 305 -3.60 20.62 -17.24
N GLY A 306 -3.80 19.31 -17.11
CA GLY A 306 -2.71 18.37 -16.89
C GLY A 306 -3.06 17.14 -16.05
N SER A 307 -2.06 16.68 -15.31
CA SER A 307 -2.13 15.46 -14.51
C SER A 307 -1.98 15.75 -13.01
N LEU A 308 -2.41 14.82 -12.18
CA LEU A 308 -2.18 14.77 -10.75
C LEU A 308 -1.61 13.42 -10.32
N LEU A 309 -1.01 13.39 -9.13
CA LEU A 309 -0.49 12.17 -8.52
C LEU A 309 -1.22 11.88 -7.21
N VAL A 310 -1.72 10.68 -7.05
CA VAL A 310 -2.21 10.19 -5.74
C VAL A 310 -1.06 9.49 -5.05
N ILE A 311 -0.80 9.88 -3.80
CA ILE A 311 0.28 9.34 -2.97
C ILE A 311 -0.26 8.89 -1.61
N ASN A 312 0.47 8.01 -0.95
CA ASN A 312 0.24 7.66 0.45
C ASN A 312 1.57 7.58 1.20
N ALA A 313 1.59 8.06 2.43
CA ALA A 313 2.59 7.64 3.40
C ALA A 313 2.40 6.12 3.63
N ASP A 314 3.39 5.31 3.25
CA ASP A 314 3.23 3.86 3.16
C ASP A 314 4.37 3.11 3.88
N THR A 315 4.16 1.81 4.06
CA THR A 315 5.03 0.95 4.87
C THR A 315 5.37 1.65 6.19
N ARG A 316 4.32 1.96 6.95
CA ARG A 316 4.40 2.66 8.23
C ARG A 316 4.92 1.70 9.28
N LEU A 317 5.91 2.11 10.05
CA LEU A 317 6.42 1.36 11.21
C LEU A 317 5.84 1.96 12.49
N SER A 318 5.39 1.08 13.39
CA SER A 318 4.99 1.42 14.75
C SER A 318 5.71 0.51 15.75
N VAL A 319 5.76 0.94 17.00
CA VAL A 319 6.30 0.19 18.12
C VAL A 319 5.17 -0.13 19.09
N ASN A 320 5.17 -1.34 19.62
CA ASN A 320 4.21 -1.79 20.61
C ASN A 320 4.40 -1.04 21.94
N ALA A 321 3.36 -0.38 22.43
CA ALA A 321 3.42 0.33 23.71
C ALA A 321 3.78 -0.59 24.89
N ASP A 322 3.41 -1.87 24.80
CA ASP A 322 3.67 -2.89 25.83
C ASP A 322 4.99 -3.68 25.58
N SER A 323 5.85 -3.23 24.65
CA SER A 323 7.13 -3.90 24.40
C SER A 323 8.02 -3.91 25.65
N GLU A 324 8.47 -5.10 26.06
CA GLU A 324 9.47 -5.25 27.13
C GLU A 324 10.87 -4.75 26.70
N HIS A 325 11.05 -4.48 25.41
CA HIS A 325 12.30 -4.09 24.77
C HIS A 325 12.23 -2.71 24.10
N MET A 326 11.46 -1.79 24.67
CA MET A 326 11.15 -0.46 24.10
C MET A 326 12.39 0.27 23.56
N ALA A 327 13.47 0.36 24.36
CA ALA A 327 14.67 1.08 23.95
C ALA A 327 15.37 0.45 22.71
N ALA A 328 15.35 -0.88 22.60
CA ALA A 328 15.91 -1.58 21.45
C ALA A 328 15.01 -1.43 20.21
N SER A 329 13.70 -1.42 20.40
CA SER A 329 12.69 -1.26 19.35
C SER A 329 12.73 0.14 18.74
N LEU A 330 12.78 1.19 19.56
CA LEU A 330 12.94 2.59 19.11
C LEU A 330 14.27 2.77 18.33
N LYS A 331 15.37 2.20 18.86
CA LYS A 331 16.69 2.24 18.19
C LYS A 331 16.66 1.52 16.83
N PHE A 332 15.91 0.43 16.71
CA PHE A 332 15.75 -0.26 15.44
C PHE A 332 14.92 0.55 14.44
N VAL A 333 13.82 1.17 14.87
CA VAL A 333 13.02 2.06 14.01
C VAL A 333 13.87 3.23 13.51
N GLU A 334 14.62 3.88 14.41
CA GLU A 334 15.54 4.97 14.05
C GLU A 334 16.62 4.54 13.05
N TYR A 335 17.18 3.32 13.21
CA TYR A 335 18.14 2.77 12.25
C TYR A 335 17.49 2.47 10.91
N PHE A 336 16.30 1.84 10.89
CA PHE A 336 15.58 1.51 9.66
C PHE A 336 15.26 2.77 8.85
N THR A 337 14.92 3.87 9.55
CA THR A 337 14.54 5.15 8.94
C THR A 337 15.71 6.06 8.60
N ARG A 338 16.98 5.65 8.77
CA ARG A 338 18.14 6.39 8.29
C ARG A 338 18.05 6.64 6.78
N PRO A 339 18.51 7.80 6.27
CA PRO A 339 18.35 8.19 4.86
C PRO A 339 18.78 7.12 3.84
N ASP A 340 19.91 6.46 4.04
CA ASP A 340 20.43 5.43 3.13
C ASP A 340 19.55 4.17 3.12
N ASN A 341 19.03 3.76 4.29
CA ASN A 341 18.16 2.59 4.42
C ASN A 341 16.76 2.86 3.83
N VAL A 342 16.22 4.04 4.13
CA VAL A 342 14.93 4.48 3.57
C VAL A 342 15.02 4.60 2.04
N GLN A 343 16.10 5.20 1.50
CA GLN A 343 16.28 5.30 0.05
C GLN A 343 16.36 3.91 -0.59
N LYS A 344 17.16 3.02 -0.03
CA LYS A 344 17.32 1.65 -0.51
C LYS A 344 15.98 0.89 -0.51
N PHE A 345 15.21 1.04 0.58
CA PHE A 345 13.91 0.40 0.71
C PHE A 345 12.86 1.01 -0.23
N ALA A 346 12.82 2.35 -0.36
CA ALA A 346 11.92 3.05 -1.26
C ALA A 346 12.19 2.68 -2.74
N ASP A 347 13.45 2.61 -3.15
CA ASP A 347 13.82 2.18 -4.50
C ASP A 347 13.37 0.74 -4.79
N GLN A 348 13.59 -0.16 -3.82
CA GLN A 348 13.13 -1.54 -3.97
C GLN A 348 11.60 -1.63 -4.07
N GLN A 349 10.86 -0.76 -3.37
CA GLN A 349 9.39 -0.67 -3.43
C GLN A 349 8.87 0.12 -4.64
N SER A 350 9.72 0.58 -5.57
CA SER A 350 9.34 1.51 -6.65
C SER A 350 8.50 2.67 -6.12
N SER A 351 8.98 3.29 -5.05
CA SER A 351 8.29 4.33 -4.27
C SER A 351 9.20 5.53 -4.08
N PHE A 352 8.67 6.62 -3.52
CA PHE A 352 9.46 7.80 -3.20
C PHE A 352 9.97 7.74 -1.76
N ASN A 353 11.07 8.45 -1.52
CA ASN A 353 11.63 8.64 -0.20
C ASN A 353 10.79 9.70 0.58
N PRO A 354 10.38 9.43 1.83
CA PRO A 354 9.58 10.36 2.63
C PRO A 354 10.40 11.51 3.26
N LEU A 355 11.74 11.48 3.17
CA LEU A 355 12.62 12.42 3.85
C LEU A 355 12.97 13.64 2.97
N ASN A 356 13.21 14.79 3.60
CA ASN A 356 13.58 16.06 2.94
C ASN A 356 14.86 15.96 2.09
N ASN A 357 15.81 15.13 2.51
CA ASN A 357 17.09 14.91 1.82
C ASN A 357 17.06 13.68 0.91
N GLY A 358 15.88 13.06 0.72
CA GLY A 358 15.70 11.89 -0.12
C GLY A 358 15.99 12.19 -1.59
N SER A 359 16.64 11.24 -2.27
CA SER A 359 16.81 11.31 -3.72
C SER A 359 15.51 10.91 -4.43
N PRO A 360 15.25 11.42 -5.64
CA PRO A 360 14.21 10.85 -6.49
C PRO A 360 14.42 9.34 -6.66
N SER A 361 13.33 8.58 -6.83
CA SER A 361 13.44 7.14 -7.07
C SER A 361 14.40 6.83 -8.22
N SER A 362 15.24 5.81 -8.06
CA SER A 362 16.15 5.33 -9.11
C SER A 362 15.45 4.44 -10.13
N VAL A 363 14.20 4.04 -9.89
CA VAL A 363 13.39 3.18 -10.77
C VAL A 363 12.97 3.94 -12.01
N GLN A 364 13.45 3.50 -13.18
CA GLN A 364 13.31 4.25 -14.42
C GLN A 364 11.84 4.37 -14.87
N GLU A 365 11.07 3.32 -14.71
CA GLU A 365 9.68 3.23 -15.18
C GLU A 365 8.75 4.21 -14.46
N ILE A 366 9.09 4.68 -13.26
CA ILE A 366 8.30 5.66 -12.49
C ILE A 366 8.89 7.07 -12.52
N GLN A 367 9.97 7.33 -13.26
CA GLN A 367 10.55 8.68 -13.39
C GLN A 367 9.56 9.76 -13.84
N PRO A 368 8.57 9.47 -14.73
CA PRO A 368 7.56 10.46 -15.10
C PRO A 368 6.74 11.01 -13.93
N LEU A 369 6.62 10.25 -12.83
CA LEU A 369 5.89 10.68 -11.64
C LEU A 369 6.64 11.76 -10.83
N VAL A 370 7.97 11.81 -10.93
CA VAL A 370 8.84 12.64 -10.08
C VAL A 370 8.50 14.13 -10.21
N SER A 371 8.30 14.64 -11.42
CA SER A 371 8.01 16.05 -11.63
C SER A 371 6.66 16.46 -11.01
N CYS A 372 5.66 15.60 -11.08
CA CYS A 372 4.35 15.81 -10.48
C CYS A 372 4.45 15.80 -8.95
N TYR A 373 5.22 14.86 -8.38
CA TYR A 373 5.49 14.78 -6.95
C TYR A 373 6.19 16.05 -6.44
N GLN A 374 7.26 16.48 -7.11
CA GLN A 374 8.05 17.67 -6.73
C GLN A 374 7.29 18.98 -6.90
N SER A 375 6.34 19.07 -7.85
CA SER A 375 5.54 20.28 -8.06
C SER A 375 4.34 20.42 -7.12
N GLY A 376 4.09 19.43 -6.24
CA GLY A 376 2.97 19.45 -5.32
C GLY A 376 1.60 19.24 -5.99
N ARG A 377 1.55 18.75 -7.24
CA ARG A 377 0.29 18.33 -7.89
C ARG A 377 -0.12 16.96 -7.37
N THR A 378 -0.24 16.85 -6.06
CA THR A 378 -0.47 15.60 -5.33
C THR A 378 -1.75 15.66 -4.52
N VAL A 379 -2.34 14.48 -4.29
CA VAL A 379 -3.43 14.23 -3.35
C VAL A 379 -3.03 13.03 -2.49
N ILE A 380 -3.20 13.13 -1.18
CA ILE A 380 -2.96 12.01 -0.29
C ILE A 380 -4.22 11.16 -0.24
N GLY A 381 -4.10 9.88 -0.60
CA GLY A 381 -5.23 8.97 -0.74
C GLY A 381 -5.84 8.53 0.59
N THR A 382 -4.99 8.42 1.64
CA THR A 382 -5.38 8.13 3.02
C THR A 382 -4.75 9.17 3.93
N ASP A 383 -5.31 10.41 3.87
CA ASP A 383 -4.82 11.54 4.66
C ASP A 383 -5.11 11.31 6.16
N GLY A 384 -4.09 11.46 7.02
CA GLY A 384 -4.18 11.28 8.45
C GLY A 384 -5.12 12.28 9.14
N LEU A 385 -5.38 13.42 8.52
CA LEU A 385 -6.36 14.40 9.02
C LEU A 385 -7.81 13.95 8.83
N LEU A 386 -8.07 12.93 8.01
CA LEU A 386 -9.40 12.40 7.74
C LEU A 386 -9.62 11.11 8.54
N GLU A 387 -10.34 11.21 9.65
CA GLU A 387 -10.63 10.11 10.58
C GLU A 387 -11.74 9.14 10.08
N LEU A 388 -12.07 9.17 8.81
CA LEU A 388 -13.08 8.32 8.19
C LEU A 388 -12.38 7.18 7.42
N PRO A 389 -12.94 5.96 7.38
CA PRO A 389 -12.38 4.83 6.64
C PRO A 389 -12.57 4.99 5.13
N ILE A 390 -12.05 6.10 4.60
CA ILE A 390 -12.24 6.51 3.20
C ILE A 390 -11.75 5.46 2.21
N TRP A 391 -10.71 4.71 2.58
CA TRP A 391 -10.10 3.72 1.70
C TRP A 391 -11.03 2.54 1.43
N GLU A 392 -11.75 2.06 2.44
CA GLU A 392 -12.74 1.00 2.28
C GLU A 392 -14.04 1.53 1.65
N TRP A 393 -14.54 2.67 2.09
CA TRP A 393 -15.79 3.22 1.55
C TRP A 393 -15.69 3.57 0.07
N THR A 394 -14.58 4.13 -0.38
CA THR A 394 -14.37 4.41 -1.81
C THR A 394 -14.19 3.15 -2.66
N LYS A 395 -13.67 2.06 -2.07
CA LYS A 395 -13.67 0.74 -2.70
C LYS A 395 -15.10 0.23 -2.88
N GLU A 396 -15.93 0.29 -1.83
CA GLU A 396 -17.33 -0.13 -1.90
C GLU A 396 -18.11 0.67 -2.96
N VAL A 397 -17.92 1.99 -3.03
CA VAL A 397 -18.49 2.81 -4.10
C VAL A 397 -18.01 2.35 -5.48
N SER A 398 -16.73 2.06 -5.63
CA SER A 398 -16.18 1.53 -6.88
C SER A 398 -16.85 0.22 -7.31
N VAL A 399 -17.02 -0.71 -6.36
CA VAL A 399 -17.70 -2.00 -6.62
C VAL A 399 -19.18 -1.79 -6.98
N LYS A 400 -19.91 -0.88 -6.30
CA LYS A 400 -21.29 -0.54 -6.62
C LYS A 400 -21.43 -0.03 -8.06
N LEU A 401 -20.54 0.87 -8.52
CA LEU A 401 -20.54 1.35 -9.90
C LEU A 401 -20.25 0.22 -10.90
N LEU A 402 -19.27 -0.64 -10.61
CA LEU A 402 -18.95 -1.80 -11.44
C LEU A 402 -20.12 -2.81 -11.53
N LEU A 403 -20.93 -2.92 -10.50
CA LEU A 403 -22.17 -3.73 -10.50
C LEU A 403 -23.34 -3.05 -11.22
N GLY A 404 -23.17 -1.82 -11.72
CA GLY A 404 -24.19 -1.06 -12.45
C GLY A 404 -25.12 -0.26 -11.56
N GLU A 405 -24.81 -0.03 -10.30
CA GLU A 405 -25.52 0.93 -9.45
C GLU A 405 -25.24 2.35 -9.96
N LYS A 406 -26.25 3.22 -9.86
CA LYS A 406 -26.10 4.61 -10.30
C LYS A 406 -25.25 5.39 -9.31
N LEU A 407 -24.47 6.33 -9.84
CA LEU A 407 -23.61 7.19 -9.03
C LEU A 407 -24.35 7.88 -7.90
N ASP A 408 -25.51 8.48 -8.15
CA ASP A 408 -26.29 9.16 -7.12
C ASP A 408 -26.62 8.24 -5.94
N SER A 409 -27.02 6.99 -6.20
CA SER A 409 -27.34 6.01 -5.15
C SER A 409 -26.09 5.58 -4.37
N ALA A 410 -24.97 5.42 -5.05
CA ALA A 410 -23.70 5.08 -4.41
C ALA A 410 -23.18 6.23 -3.54
N MET A 411 -23.39 7.48 -3.95
CA MET A 411 -23.06 8.66 -3.16
C MET A 411 -24.00 8.85 -1.95
N GLU A 412 -25.30 8.59 -2.11
CA GLU A 412 -26.24 8.57 -0.98
C GLU A 412 -25.82 7.54 0.08
N TRP A 413 -25.43 6.32 -0.36
CA TRP A 413 -24.91 5.30 0.53
C TRP A 413 -23.67 5.79 1.29
N LEU A 414 -22.70 6.42 0.59
CA LEU A 414 -21.48 6.96 1.19
C LEU A 414 -21.78 7.97 2.30
N ASP A 415 -22.73 8.89 2.04
CA ASP A 415 -23.13 9.90 3.02
C ASP A 415 -23.88 9.29 4.21
N GLU A 416 -24.63 8.19 3.99
CA GLU A 416 -25.27 7.45 5.09
C GLU A 416 -24.25 6.74 5.97
N GLU A 417 -23.19 6.13 5.40
CA GLU A 417 -22.11 5.52 6.19
C GLU A 417 -21.37 6.60 7.00
N ASN A 418 -21.06 7.76 6.40
CA ASN A 418 -20.46 8.88 7.12
C ASN A 418 -21.31 9.32 8.33
N LYS A 419 -22.64 9.43 8.17
CA LYS A 419 -23.54 9.78 9.28
C LYS A 419 -23.56 8.72 10.37
N LYS A 420 -23.58 7.42 10.01
CA LYS A 420 -23.55 6.30 10.96
C LYS A 420 -22.27 6.30 11.78
N GLU A 421 -21.12 6.46 11.14
CA GLU A 421 -19.82 6.50 11.79
C GLU A 421 -19.74 7.61 12.84
N ARG A 422 -20.34 8.74 12.56
CA ARG A 422 -20.38 9.88 13.49
C ARG A 422 -21.55 9.85 14.48
N GLY A 423 -22.37 8.80 14.50
CA GLY A 423 -23.56 8.71 15.38
C GLY A 423 -24.62 9.77 15.08
N LEU A 424 -24.62 10.36 13.90
CA LEU A 424 -25.60 11.33 13.43
C LEU A 424 -26.79 10.57 12.85
N GLN A 425 -27.93 10.57 13.57
CA GLN A 425 -29.21 9.99 13.09
C GLN A 425 -30.08 11.03 12.41
#